data_7522498a54757964999c3e19d0bf7391
#
_entry.id   7522498a54757964999c3e19d0bf7391
#
_cell.length_a   1.000
_cell.length_b   1.000
_cell.length_c   1.000
_cell.angle_alpha   90.00
_cell.angle_beta   90.00
_cell.angle_gamma   90.00
#
_symmetry.space_group_name_H-M   'P 1'
#
loop_
_entity.id
_entity.type
_entity.pdbx_description
1 polymer ?
#
loop_
_entity_poly.entity_id
_entity_poly.type
_entity_poly.pdbx_seq_one_letter_code
_entity_poly.pdbx_strand_id
1 'polypeptide(L)'
;MLNRELEVTLNLAFKEARAKRHEFMTVEHLLLALLDNEAAASVLRACGASLDKLRSDLQEFIDSTTPLIPQHDEERETQPTLGFQRVLQRAVFHVQSSGKREVTGANVLVAIFSEQESQAVFPVSYTHLTLPTIYSV
;
A
#
# COMPACT_ATOMS: atom_id res chain seq x y z
N MET A 1 -12.05 11.10 -6.88
CA MET A 1 -10.83 11.52 -7.56
C MET A 1 -9.62 11.38 -6.69
N LEU A 2 -8.56 10.87 -7.23
CA LEU A 2 -7.28 10.78 -6.50
C LEU A 2 -6.64 12.16 -6.46
N ASN A 3 -6.09 12.56 -5.31
CA ASN A 3 -5.36 13.81 -5.30
C ASN A 3 -4.01 13.63 -5.99
N ARG A 4 -3.35 14.74 -6.32
CA ARG A 4 -2.14 14.69 -7.13
C ARG A 4 -1.01 13.94 -6.43
N GLU A 5 -0.85 14.14 -5.14
CA GLU A 5 0.19 13.47 -4.40
C GLU A 5 0.00 11.95 -4.41
N LEU A 6 -1.24 11.50 -4.31
CA LEU A 6 -1.54 10.07 -4.36
C LEU A 6 -1.27 9.51 -5.75
N GLU A 7 -1.58 10.26 -6.81
CA GLU A 7 -1.26 9.83 -8.16
C GLU A 7 0.24 9.62 -8.33
N VAL A 8 1.05 10.53 -7.82
CA VAL A 8 2.50 10.39 -7.85
C VAL A 8 2.93 9.14 -7.10
N THR A 9 2.36 8.91 -5.92
CA THR A 9 2.66 7.74 -5.11
C THR A 9 2.38 6.45 -5.88
N LEU A 10 1.22 6.36 -6.53
CA LEU A 10 0.85 5.16 -7.28
C LEU A 10 1.77 4.95 -8.48
N ASN A 11 2.12 6.02 -9.18
CA ASN A 11 3.03 5.91 -10.32
C ASN A 11 4.41 5.42 -9.88
N LEU A 12 4.90 5.89 -8.76
CA LEU A 12 6.18 5.43 -8.22
C LEU A 12 6.12 3.96 -7.84
N ALA A 13 5.02 3.52 -7.23
CA ALA A 13 4.86 2.13 -6.85
C ALA A 13 4.93 1.22 -8.09
N PHE A 14 4.22 1.58 -9.15
CA PHE A 14 4.27 0.82 -10.40
C PHE A 14 5.66 0.83 -11.03
N LYS A 15 6.28 1.99 -11.05
CA LYS A 15 7.60 2.14 -11.63
C LYS A 15 8.62 1.24 -10.94
N GLU A 16 8.60 1.22 -9.62
CA GLU A 16 9.54 0.40 -8.87
C GLU A 16 9.27 -1.09 -9.03
N ALA A 17 8.00 -1.49 -9.02
CA ALA A 17 7.66 -2.90 -9.21
C ALA A 17 8.11 -3.38 -10.59
N ARG A 18 7.91 -2.56 -11.62
CA ARG A 18 8.36 -2.90 -12.97
C ARG A 18 9.88 -2.94 -13.08
N ALA A 19 10.56 -2.00 -12.44
CA ALA A 19 12.01 -1.96 -12.48
C ALA A 19 12.63 -3.20 -11.88
N LYS A 20 12.01 -3.75 -10.84
CA LYS A 20 12.45 -4.97 -10.19
C LYS A 20 11.89 -6.22 -10.83
N ARG A 21 11.10 -6.07 -11.88
CA ARG A 21 10.45 -7.16 -12.59
C ARG A 21 9.59 -8.04 -11.69
N HIS A 22 8.91 -7.41 -10.74
CA HIS A 22 7.95 -8.12 -9.92
C HIS A 22 6.73 -8.49 -10.76
N GLU A 23 6.27 -9.72 -10.61
CA GLU A 23 5.11 -10.19 -11.38
C GLU A 23 3.84 -9.48 -10.93
N PHE A 24 3.72 -9.20 -9.64
CA PHE A 24 2.53 -8.58 -9.09
C PHE A 24 2.86 -7.31 -8.33
N MET A 25 1.95 -6.34 -8.42
CA MET A 25 1.97 -5.19 -7.55
C MET A 25 0.92 -5.41 -6.48
N THR A 26 1.38 -5.59 -5.26
CA THR A 26 0.55 -5.99 -4.13
C THR A 26 0.22 -4.82 -3.22
N VAL A 27 -0.59 -5.09 -2.20
CA VAL A 27 -0.88 -4.10 -1.16
C VAL A 27 0.40 -3.67 -0.44
N GLU A 28 1.35 -4.59 -0.28
CA GLU A 28 2.63 -4.26 0.37
C GLU A 28 3.44 -3.27 -0.46
N HIS A 29 3.41 -3.39 -1.79
CA HIS A 29 4.03 -2.38 -2.66
C HIS A 29 3.38 -1.02 -2.46
N LEU A 30 2.07 -1.01 -2.36
CA LEU A 30 1.32 0.23 -2.14
C LEU A 30 1.69 0.86 -0.82
N LEU A 31 1.73 0.07 0.24
CA LEU A 31 2.08 0.58 1.56
C LEU A 31 3.50 1.13 1.58
N LEU A 32 4.44 0.43 0.93
CA LEU A 32 5.81 0.90 0.85
C LEU A 32 5.88 2.27 0.17
N ALA A 33 5.16 2.46 -0.92
CA ALA A 33 5.12 3.75 -1.61
C ALA A 33 4.47 4.83 -0.74
N LEU A 34 3.47 4.47 0.05
CA LEU A 34 2.79 5.42 0.93
C LEU A 34 3.69 5.94 2.05
N LEU A 35 4.78 5.27 2.36
CA LEU A 35 5.72 5.78 3.35
C LEU A 35 6.33 7.12 2.92
N ASP A 36 6.38 7.36 1.61
CA ASP A 36 6.88 8.62 1.06
C ASP A 36 5.77 9.60 0.71
N ASN A 37 4.52 9.24 0.98
CA ASN A 37 3.38 10.11 0.78
C ASN A 37 3.14 10.87 2.09
N GLU A 38 3.18 12.19 2.04
CA GLU A 38 3.14 13.00 3.28
C GLU A 38 1.89 12.75 4.11
N ALA A 39 0.73 12.67 3.48
CA ALA A 39 -0.51 12.45 4.22
C ALA A 39 -0.50 11.11 4.95
N ALA A 40 -0.06 10.05 4.28
CA ALA A 40 0.01 8.73 4.89
C ALA A 40 1.12 8.66 5.95
N ALA A 41 2.27 9.24 5.65
CA ALA A 41 3.40 9.22 6.57
C ALA A 41 3.06 9.93 7.88
N SER A 42 2.32 11.04 7.79
CA SER A 42 1.89 11.77 8.98
C SER A 42 1.03 10.91 9.89
N VAL A 43 0.10 10.17 9.31
CA VAL A 43 -0.76 9.27 10.08
C VAL A 43 0.07 8.19 10.76
N LEU A 44 0.99 7.58 10.03
CA LEU A 44 1.83 6.53 10.60
C LEU A 44 2.71 7.04 11.73
N ARG A 45 3.28 8.23 11.59
CA ARG A 45 4.08 8.83 12.66
C ARG A 45 3.21 9.13 13.88
N ALA A 46 2.01 9.62 13.66
CA ALA A 46 1.08 9.91 14.76
C ALA A 46 0.70 8.64 15.51
N CYS A 47 0.71 7.48 14.84
CA CYS A 47 0.44 6.19 15.46
C CYS A 47 1.66 5.61 16.15
N GLY A 48 2.79 6.29 16.10
CA GLY A 48 4.02 5.81 16.75
C GLY A 48 4.86 4.87 15.92
N ALA A 49 4.58 4.74 14.62
CA ALA A 49 5.32 3.83 13.76
C ALA A 49 6.69 4.40 13.41
N SER A 50 7.68 3.51 13.34
CA SER A 50 8.98 3.87 12.79
C SER A 50 8.95 3.64 11.29
N LEU A 51 9.00 4.71 10.51
CA LEU A 51 8.94 4.59 9.05
C LEU A 51 10.15 3.84 8.50
N ASP A 52 11.32 4.04 9.09
CA ASP A 52 12.53 3.35 8.64
C ASP A 52 12.42 1.84 8.84
N LYS A 53 11.95 1.42 10.00
CA LYS A 53 11.77 0.00 10.27
C LYS A 53 10.69 -0.59 9.38
N LEU A 54 9.59 0.12 9.22
CA LEU A 54 8.51 -0.33 8.37
C LEU A 54 8.95 -0.48 6.91
N ARG A 55 9.74 0.48 6.43
CA ARG A 55 10.29 0.40 5.08
C ARG A 55 11.17 -0.83 4.90
N SER A 56 12.05 -1.07 5.85
CA SER A 56 12.94 -2.23 5.80
C SER A 56 12.16 -3.53 5.81
N ASP A 57 11.18 -3.64 6.70
CA ASP A 57 10.36 -4.84 6.82
C ASP A 57 9.55 -5.09 5.54
N LEU A 58 8.98 -4.04 4.97
CA LEU A 58 8.21 -4.16 3.74
C LEU A 58 9.07 -4.58 2.56
N GLN A 59 10.24 -3.97 2.42
CA GLN A 59 11.15 -4.32 1.33
C GLN A 59 11.58 -5.78 1.43
N GLU A 60 11.92 -6.23 2.63
CA GLU A 60 12.31 -7.61 2.83
C GLU A 60 11.16 -8.56 2.53
N PHE A 61 9.97 -8.25 2.99
CA PHE A 61 8.80 -9.08 2.74
C PHE A 61 8.50 -9.17 1.24
N ILE A 62 8.51 -8.03 0.56
CA ILE A 62 8.24 -7.99 -0.88
C ILE A 62 9.28 -8.79 -1.64
N ASP A 63 10.55 -8.59 -1.34
CA ASP A 63 11.64 -9.26 -2.05
C ASP A 63 11.62 -10.77 -1.83
N SER A 64 11.16 -11.22 -0.67
CA SER A 64 11.14 -12.66 -0.36
C SER A 64 9.88 -13.36 -0.83
N THR A 65 8.79 -12.64 -1.11
CA THR A 65 7.51 -13.27 -1.41
C THR A 65 6.98 -12.99 -2.81
N THR A 66 7.50 -11.98 -3.49
CA THR A 66 6.97 -11.60 -4.80
C THR A 66 7.69 -12.35 -5.91
N PRO A 67 6.96 -13.11 -6.74
CA PRO A 67 7.59 -13.77 -7.89
C PRO A 67 8.14 -12.74 -8.88
N LEU A 68 9.21 -13.11 -9.55
CA LEU A 68 9.82 -12.28 -10.58
C LEU A 68 9.37 -12.75 -11.95
N ILE A 69 9.20 -11.80 -12.86
CA ILE A 69 8.91 -12.12 -14.25
C ILE A 69 10.19 -12.70 -14.87
N PRO A 70 10.12 -13.86 -15.52
CA PRO A 70 11.32 -14.46 -16.15
C PRO A 70 11.94 -13.51 -17.17
N GLN A 71 13.26 -13.52 -17.24
CA GLN A 71 13.98 -12.61 -18.14
C GLN A 71 13.62 -12.81 -19.61
N HIS A 72 13.27 -14.03 -19.99
CA HIS A 72 12.91 -14.34 -21.38
C HIS A 72 11.50 -13.90 -21.75
N ASP A 73 10.71 -13.49 -20.79
CA ASP A 73 9.32 -13.05 -21.02
C ASP A 73 9.27 -11.53 -21.00
N GLU A 74 9.65 -10.93 -22.13
CA GLU A 74 9.71 -9.48 -22.24
C GLU A 74 8.35 -8.82 -22.37
N GLU A 75 7.34 -9.60 -22.73
CA GLU A 75 6.00 -9.05 -22.96
C GLU A 75 5.16 -9.01 -21.67
N ARG A 76 5.54 -9.80 -20.69
CA ARG A 76 4.77 -9.84 -19.45
C ARG A 76 5.05 -8.58 -18.63
N GLU A 77 3.99 -7.99 -18.12
CA GLU A 77 4.08 -6.80 -17.30
C GLU A 77 3.60 -7.06 -15.88
N THR A 78 4.06 -6.22 -14.97
CA THR A 78 3.60 -6.24 -13.59
C THR A 78 2.09 -6.00 -13.53
N GLN A 79 1.38 -6.87 -12.82
CA GLN A 79 -0.07 -6.79 -12.71
C GLN A 79 -0.48 -6.44 -11.28
N PRO A 80 -1.44 -5.52 -11.11
CA PRO A 80 -1.96 -5.26 -9.77
C PRO A 80 -2.80 -6.44 -9.30
N THR A 81 -2.66 -6.80 -8.03
CA THR A 81 -3.43 -7.89 -7.47
C THR A 81 -4.86 -7.45 -7.17
N LEU A 82 -5.74 -8.41 -6.93
CA LEU A 82 -7.11 -8.12 -6.50
C LEU A 82 -7.12 -7.33 -5.20
N GLY A 83 -6.22 -7.68 -4.28
CA GLY A 83 -6.11 -6.95 -3.02
C GLY A 83 -5.77 -5.49 -3.22
N PHE A 84 -4.82 -5.22 -4.12
CA PHE A 84 -4.46 -3.85 -4.47
C PHE A 84 -5.67 -3.08 -5.01
N GLN A 85 -6.37 -3.69 -5.97
CA GLN A 85 -7.55 -3.05 -6.57
C GLN A 85 -8.66 -2.82 -5.56
N ARG A 86 -8.87 -3.80 -4.68
CA ARG A 86 -9.92 -3.71 -3.65
C ARG A 86 -9.65 -2.59 -2.67
N VAL A 87 -8.39 -2.41 -2.28
CA VAL A 87 -8.01 -1.33 -1.38
C VAL A 87 -8.34 0.03 -1.99
N LEU A 88 -7.97 0.23 -3.25
CA LEU A 88 -8.26 1.51 -3.91
C LEU A 88 -9.76 1.73 -4.04
N GLN A 89 -10.52 0.71 -4.40
CA GLN A 89 -11.97 0.82 -4.50
C GLN A 89 -12.60 1.18 -3.16
N ARG A 90 -12.12 0.58 -2.08
CA ARG A 90 -12.61 0.86 -0.73
C ARG A 90 -12.32 2.31 -0.34
N ALA A 91 -11.13 2.80 -0.66
CA ALA A 91 -10.76 4.18 -0.37
C ALA A 91 -11.66 5.17 -1.11
N VAL A 92 -11.90 4.90 -2.39
CA VAL A 92 -12.77 5.75 -3.20
C VAL A 92 -14.19 5.75 -2.63
N PHE A 93 -14.69 4.57 -2.30
CA PHE A 93 -16.03 4.43 -1.76
C PHE A 93 -16.21 5.21 -0.45
N HIS A 94 -15.24 5.10 0.44
CA HIS A 94 -15.31 5.81 1.72
C HIS A 94 -15.30 7.33 1.55
N VAL A 95 -14.48 7.82 0.64
CA VAL A 95 -14.40 9.25 0.37
C VAL A 95 -15.72 9.76 -0.22
N GLN A 96 -16.26 9.04 -1.17
CA GLN A 96 -17.53 9.42 -1.79
C GLN A 96 -18.68 9.38 -0.78
N SER A 97 -18.68 8.37 0.09
CA SER A 97 -19.73 8.23 1.10
C SER A 97 -19.71 9.36 2.12
N SER A 98 -18.52 9.93 2.38
CA SER A 98 -18.39 11.02 3.36
C SER A 98 -18.56 12.39 2.73
N GLY A 99 -18.84 12.45 1.43
CA GLY A 99 -19.06 13.72 0.73
C GLY A 99 -17.79 14.46 0.35
N LYS A 100 -16.63 13.85 0.54
CA LYS A 100 -15.37 14.45 0.13
C LYS A 100 -15.13 14.20 -1.34
N ARG A 101 -14.28 15.02 -1.96
CA ARG A 101 -14.04 14.94 -3.39
C ARG A 101 -12.75 14.25 -3.77
N GLU A 102 -11.77 14.26 -2.87
CA GLU A 102 -10.46 13.74 -3.20
C GLU A 102 -10.07 12.60 -2.28
N VAL A 103 -9.44 11.58 -2.87
CA VAL A 103 -8.85 10.47 -2.14
C VAL A 103 -7.39 10.81 -1.89
N THR A 104 -6.97 10.79 -0.62
CA THR A 104 -5.60 11.08 -0.22
C THR A 104 -4.87 9.80 0.14
N GLY A 105 -3.55 9.92 0.33
CA GLY A 105 -2.76 8.79 0.83
C GLY A 105 -3.24 8.29 2.18
N ALA A 106 -3.70 9.18 3.03
CA ALA A 106 -4.24 8.79 4.34
C ALA A 106 -5.50 7.93 4.16
N ASN A 107 -6.36 8.26 3.21
CA ASN A 107 -7.56 7.47 2.93
C ASN A 107 -7.19 6.06 2.47
N VAL A 108 -6.18 5.96 1.61
CA VAL A 108 -5.72 4.66 1.12
C VAL A 108 -5.11 3.85 2.26
N LEU A 109 -4.35 4.50 3.13
CA LEU A 109 -3.76 3.83 4.28
C LEU A 109 -4.83 3.20 5.17
N VAL A 110 -5.88 3.95 5.47
CA VAL A 110 -6.99 3.43 6.27
C VAL A 110 -7.65 2.23 5.56
N ALA A 111 -7.81 2.32 4.25
CA ALA A 111 -8.39 1.23 3.48
C ALA A 111 -7.52 -0.03 3.53
N ILE A 112 -6.20 0.12 3.49
CA ILE A 112 -5.29 -1.01 3.62
C ILE A 112 -5.53 -1.73 4.94
N PHE A 113 -5.60 -0.98 6.01
CA PHE A 113 -5.78 -1.57 7.33
C PHE A 113 -7.15 -2.27 7.47
N SER A 114 -8.17 -1.70 6.86
CA SER A 114 -9.50 -2.31 6.87
C SER A 114 -9.51 -3.65 6.13
N GLU A 115 -8.82 -3.73 4.99
CA GLU A 115 -8.71 -4.98 4.25
C GLU A 115 -7.87 -6.00 4.98
N GLN A 116 -6.81 -5.54 5.62
CA GLN A 116 -5.91 -6.42 6.36
C GLN A 116 -6.62 -7.12 7.51
N GLU A 117 -7.55 -6.43 8.13
CA GLU A 117 -8.31 -6.99 9.22
C GLU A 117 -9.08 -8.23 8.79
N SER A 118 -9.55 -8.26 7.54
CA SER A 118 -10.31 -9.40 7.05
C SER A 118 -9.47 -10.49 6.42
N GLN A 119 -8.22 -10.20 6.01
CA GLN A 119 -7.41 -11.16 5.27
C GLN A 119 -6.08 -11.53 5.93
N ALA A 120 -5.57 -10.73 6.81
CA ALA A 120 -4.33 -11.01 7.55
C ALA A 120 -3.16 -11.46 6.65
N VAL A 121 -2.93 -10.75 5.55
CA VAL A 121 -1.89 -11.12 4.60
C VAL A 121 -0.51 -10.68 5.05
N PHE A 122 -0.42 -9.55 5.71
CA PHE A 122 0.84 -8.96 6.11
C PHE A 122 1.30 -9.50 7.47
N PRO A 123 2.61 -9.53 7.74
CA PRO A 123 3.12 -10.03 9.02
C PRO A 123 2.49 -9.33 10.22
N VAL A 124 2.13 -10.13 11.20
CA VAL A 124 1.44 -9.65 12.40
C VAL A 124 2.26 -8.60 13.15
N SER A 125 3.58 -8.77 13.17
CA SER A 125 4.44 -7.85 13.91
C SER A 125 4.33 -6.41 13.44
N TYR A 126 4.23 -6.21 12.14
CA TYR A 126 4.12 -4.86 11.63
C TYR A 126 2.71 -4.31 11.86
N THR A 127 1.69 -5.12 11.69
CA THR A 127 0.32 -4.73 11.97
C THR A 127 0.16 -4.35 13.43
N HIS A 128 0.75 -5.14 14.29
CA HIS A 128 0.68 -4.91 15.72
C HIS A 128 1.30 -3.57 16.14
N LEU A 129 2.40 -3.20 15.50
CA LEU A 129 3.09 -1.96 15.84
C LEU A 129 2.33 -0.72 15.39
N THR A 130 1.62 -0.81 14.29
CA THR A 130 1.06 0.39 13.69
C THR A 130 -0.40 0.60 13.94
N LEU A 131 -1.14 -0.44 14.29
CA LEU A 131 -2.57 -0.40 14.13
C LEU A 131 -3.47 -0.74 15.28
N PRO A 132 -3.01 -0.95 16.52
CA PRO A 132 -3.96 -1.37 17.56
C PRO A 132 -5.13 -0.38 17.68
N THR A 133 -4.83 0.91 17.59
CA THR A 133 -5.84 1.95 17.71
C THR A 133 -6.77 1.98 16.51
N ILE A 134 -6.22 1.82 15.33
CA ILE A 134 -7.00 1.88 14.09
C ILE A 134 -7.89 0.64 13.97
N TYR A 135 -7.36 -0.52 14.31
CA TYR A 135 -8.12 -1.76 14.26
C TYR A 135 -9.25 -1.83 15.27
N SER A 136 -9.08 -1.21 16.41
CA SER A 136 -10.10 -1.27 17.43
C SER A 136 -11.30 -0.36 17.13
N VAL A 137 -11.18 0.42 16.12
CA VAL A 137 -12.28 1.22 15.64
C VAL A 137 -13.08 0.43 14.63
#